data_af2bdde00f343e29af61540a80079ab3
#
_entry.id   af2bdde00f343e29af61540a80079ab3
#
_cell.length_a   1.000
_cell.length_b   1.000
_cell.length_c   1.000
_cell.angle_alpha   90.00
_cell.angle_beta   90.00
_cell.angle_gamma   90.00
#
_symmetry.space_group_name_H-M   'P 1'
#
loop_
_entity.id
_entity.type
_entity.pdbx_description
1 polymer ?
#
loop_
_entity_poly.entity_id
_entity_poly.type
_entity_poly.pdbx_seq_one_letter_code
_entity_poly.pdbx_strand_id
1 'polypeptide(L)'
;MTTERDWERVRRVVAALPEGTWTSYGDLAELIGTGPRQVGAYMRDGDVPQAYRVLTAGGTVSEGFRWADGRSGRDVPDLLRSDGVTVSAKGRADRSQRMSVYDLKLLATELDEDEPTPDDEEDWK
;
A
#
# COMPACT_ATOMS: atom_id res chain seq x y z
N MET A 1 -6.92 18.50 1.09
CA MET A 1 -5.59 18.55 0.47
C MET A 1 -4.66 17.53 1.12
N THR A 2 -3.89 16.82 0.33
CA THR A 2 -3.01 15.76 0.82
C THR A 2 -1.76 16.35 1.47
N THR A 3 -1.43 15.89 2.68
CA THR A 3 -0.28 16.39 3.44
C THR A 3 0.85 15.36 3.46
N GLU A 4 2.03 15.79 3.92
CA GLU A 4 3.14 14.86 4.12
C GLU A 4 2.77 13.75 5.10
N ARG A 5 1.99 14.08 6.13
CA ARG A 5 1.52 13.09 7.10
C ARG A 5 0.64 12.04 6.45
N ASP A 6 -0.21 12.45 5.49
CA ASP A 6 -1.05 11.51 4.75
C ASP A 6 -0.20 10.57 3.91
N TRP A 7 0.81 11.09 3.23
CA TRP A 7 1.68 10.27 2.41
C TRP A 7 2.52 9.33 3.26
N GLU A 8 2.96 9.78 4.41
CA GLU A 8 3.68 8.92 5.34
C GLU A 8 2.78 7.80 5.84
N ARG A 9 1.51 8.09 6.07
CA ARG A 9 0.54 7.06 6.44
C ARG A 9 0.43 5.99 5.35
N VAL A 10 0.35 6.40 4.08
CA VAL A 10 0.33 5.46 2.96
C VAL A 10 1.57 4.57 2.99
N ARG A 11 2.73 5.17 3.15
CA ARG A 11 3.99 4.43 3.20
C ARG A 11 4.00 3.40 4.32
N ARG A 12 3.57 3.79 5.51
CA ARG A 12 3.54 2.92 6.67
C ARG A 12 2.55 1.78 6.51
N VAL A 13 1.38 2.08 5.98
CA VAL A 13 0.34 1.08 5.75
C VAL A 13 0.81 0.04 4.73
N VAL A 14 1.39 0.48 3.62
CA VAL A 14 1.88 -0.44 2.60
C VAL A 14 3.01 -1.31 3.16
N ALA A 15 3.92 -0.71 3.91
CA ALA A 15 5.03 -1.46 4.52
C ALA A 15 4.55 -2.49 5.54
N ALA A 16 3.39 -2.26 6.13
CA ALA A 16 2.83 -3.12 7.18
C ALA A 16 1.74 -4.07 6.68
N LEU A 17 1.47 -4.13 5.37
CA LEU A 17 0.45 -5.03 4.84
C LEU A 17 0.74 -6.47 5.29
N PRO A 18 -0.24 -7.14 5.92
CA PRO A 18 -0.03 -8.51 6.39
C PRO A 18 0.30 -9.47 5.24
N GLU A 19 1.00 -10.53 5.58
CA GLU A 19 1.30 -11.57 4.61
C GLU A 19 0.03 -12.09 3.96
N GLY A 20 0.09 -12.33 2.66
CA GLY A 20 -1.07 -12.84 1.93
C GLY A 20 -2.11 -11.79 1.60
N THR A 21 -1.77 -10.49 1.70
CA THR A 21 -2.71 -9.43 1.37
C THR A 21 -2.13 -8.47 0.32
N TRP A 22 -3.03 -7.77 -0.36
CA TRP A 22 -2.67 -6.71 -1.31
C TRP A 22 -3.75 -5.63 -1.22
N THR A 23 -3.49 -4.47 -1.79
CA THR A 23 -4.49 -3.41 -1.86
C THR A 23 -4.41 -2.73 -3.22
N SER A 24 -5.30 -1.78 -3.47
CA SER A 24 -5.32 -1.08 -4.74
C SER A 24 -4.94 0.39 -4.57
N TYR A 25 -4.52 1.00 -5.67
CA TYR A 25 -4.24 2.44 -5.69
C TYR A 25 -5.48 3.23 -5.26
N GLY A 26 -6.67 2.77 -5.68
CA GLY A 26 -7.92 3.43 -5.29
C GLY A 26 -8.22 3.36 -3.81
N ASP A 27 -7.95 2.21 -3.19
CA ASP A 27 -8.18 2.05 -1.75
C ASP A 27 -7.25 2.96 -0.95
N LEU A 28 -5.99 3.06 -1.35
CA LEU A 28 -5.03 3.96 -0.69
C LEU A 28 -5.43 5.42 -0.91
N ALA A 29 -5.88 5.75 -2.11
CA ALA A 29 -6.34 7.10 -2.41
C ALA A 29 -7.50 7.50 -1.51
N GLU A 30 -8.46 6.60 -1.33
CA GLU A 30 -9.60 6.85 -0.45
C GLU A 30 -9.18 7.00 1.01
N LEU A 31 -8.17 6.23 1.42
CA LEU A 31 -7.66 6.30 2.79
C LEU A 31 -7.22 7.71 3.17
N ILE A 32 -6.59 8.42 2.25
CA ILE A 32 -6.06 9.77 2.52
C ILE A 32 -6.78 10.88 1.78
N GLY A 33 -7.85 10.55 1.06
CA GLY A 33 -8.67 11.57 0.39
C GLY A 33 -8.04 12.16 -0.88
N THR A 34 -7.36 11.34 -1.67
CA THR A 34 -6.76 11.78 -2.93
C THR A 34 -7.20 10.86 -4.07
N GLY A 35 -6.59 10.97 -5.23
CA GLY A 35 -6.92 10.13 -6.39
C GLY A 35 -5.88 9.04 -6.63
N PRO A 36 -6.28 7.96 -7.34
CA PRO A 36 -5.36 6.84 -7.62
C PRO A 36 -4.11 7.26 -8.39
N ARG A 37 -4.24 8.25 -9.26
CA ARG A 37 -3.10 8.74 -10.06
C ARG A 37 -2.02 9.33 -9.16
N GLN A 38 -2.44 10.08 -8.15
CA GLN A 38 -1.51 10.68 -7.19
C GLN A 38 -0.80 9.59 -6.37
N VAL A 39 -1.54 8.56 -5.98
CA VAL A 39 -0.95 7.42 -5.28
C VAL A 39 0.07 6.72 -6.19
N GLY A 40 -0.28 6.52 -7.45
CA GLY A 40 0.63 5.91 -8.41
C GLY A 40 1.94 6.67 -8.56
N ALA A 41 1.87 7.99 -8.63
CA ALA A 41 3.06 8.83 -8.70
C ALA A 41 3.92 8.72 -7.44
N TYR A 42 3.27 8.72 -6.28
CA TYR A 42 3.99 8.57 -5.02
C TYR A 42 4.71 7.23 -4.93
N MET A 43 4.03 6.15 -5.32
CA MET A 43 4.61 4.81 -5.30
C MET A 43 5.82 4.71 -6.20
N ARG A 44 5.75 5.36 -7.37
CA ARG A 44 6.82 5.33 -8.35
C ARG A 44 8.05 6.08 -7.87
N ASP A 45 7.82 7.23 -7.22
CA ASP A 45 8.89 8.14 -6.83
C ASP A 45 9.38 7.97 -5.40
N GLY A 46 8.55 7.35 -4.55
CA GLY A 46 8.77 7.35 -3.10
C GLY A 46 9.54 6.18 -2.53
N ASP A 47 9.92 5.20 -3.34
CA ASP A 47 10.65 4.01 -2.88
C ASP A 47 9.96 3.37 -1.66
N VAL A 48 8.68 3.07 -1.81
CA VAL A 48 7.86 2.55 -0.73
C VAL A 48 8.12 1.04 -0.54
N PRO A 49 8.42 0.58 0.69
CA PRO A 49 8.58 -0.86 0.93
C PRO A 49 7.33 -1.62 0.57
N GLN A 50 7.48 -2.77 -0.06
CA GLN A 50 6.35 -3.62 -0.48
C GLN A 50 5.41 -2.96 -1.49
N ALA A 51 5.88 -1.95 -2.24
CA ALA A 51 5.05 -1.26 -3.22
C ALA A 51 4.45 -2.22 -4.26
N TYR A 52 5.06 -3.36 -4.50
CA TYR A 52 4.54 -4.36 -5.44
C TYR A 52 3.22 -4.98 -4.99
N ARG A 53 2.82 -4.78 -3.74
CA ARG A 53 1.52 -5.25 -3.24
C ARG A 53 0.38 -4.26 -3.52
N VAL A 54 0.70 -3.12 -4.13
CA VAL A 54 -0.32 -2.15 -4.55
C VAL A 54 -0.60 -2.39 -6.03
N LEU A 55 -1.82 -2.79 -6.32
CA LEU A 55 -2.22 -3.23 -7.66
C LEU A 55 -3.35 -2.36 -8.21
N THR A 56 -3.72 -2.59 -9.44
CA THR A 56 -4.91 -1.94 -10.00
C THR A 56 -6.15 -2.51 -9.31
N ALA A 57 -7.29 -1.85 -9.47
CA ALA A 57 -8.55 -2.32 -8.88
C ALA A 57 -8.91 -3.73 -9.33
N GLY A 58 -8.45 -4.14 -10.51
CA GLY A 58 -8.67 -5.50 -11.02
C GLY A 58 -7.70 -6.54 -10.50
N GLY A 59 -6.75 -6.15 -9.65
CA GLY A 59 -5.78 -7.08 -9.10
C GLY A 59 -4.59 -7.38 -9.99
N THR A 60 -4.33 -6.52 -10.98
CA THR A 60 -3.20 -6.70 -11.90
C THR A 60 -2.11 -5.68 -11.60
N VAL A 61 -0.90 -5.99 -12.04
CA VAL A 61 0.21 -5.05 -11.90
C VAL A 61 -0.02 -3.84 -12.81
N SER A 62 0.15 -2.63 -12.26
CA SER A 62 0.00 -1.41 -13.05
C SER A 62 1.04 -1.37 -14.17
N GLU A 63 0.63 -0.91 -15.34
CA GLU A 63 1.54 -0.76 -16.48
C GLU A 63 2.68 0.20 -16.17
N GLY A 64 2.45 1.16 -15.29
CA GLY A 64 3.47 2.13 -14.90
C GLY A 64 4.37 1.67 -13.77
N PHE A 65 4.18 0.46 -13.25
CA PHE A 65 4.99 -0.01 -12.14
C PHE A 65 6.46 -0.18 -12.54
N ARG A 66 7.34 0.31 -11.69
CA ARG A 66 8.79 0.13 -11.83
C ARG A 66 9.37 -0.07 -10.44
N TRP A 67 10.39 -0.93 -10.35
CA TRP A 67 11.16 -1.03 -9.13
C TRP A 67 11.98 0.25 -8.93
N ALA A 68 12.38 0.52 -7.70
CA ALA A 68 13.19 1.68 -7.40
C ALA A 68 14.49 1.72 -8.23
N ASP A 69 14.99 0.55 -8.61
CA ASP A 69 16.21 0.44 -9.42
C ASP A 69 15.94 0.49 -10.92
N GLY A 70 14.72 0.76 -11.34
CA GLY A 70 14.33 0.90 -12.74
C GLY A 70 13.96 -0.39 -13.45
N ARG A 71 14.01 -1.53 -12.76
CA ARG A 71 13.61 -2.80 -13.39
C ARG A 71 12.12 -2.81 -13.68
N SER A 72 11.70 -3.63 -14.64
CA SER A 72 10.29 -3.79 -14.95
C SER A 72 9.59 -4.57 -13.84
N GLY A 73 8.26 -4.52 -13.81
CA GLY A 73 7.48 -5.26 -12.82
C GLY A 73 7.17 -6.71 -13.19
N ARG A 74 7.94 -7.33 -14.08
CA ARG A 74 7.65 -8.68 -14.57
C ARG A 74 7.62 -9.75 -13.50
N ASP A 75 8.43 -9.59 -12.46
CA ASP A 75 8.54 -10.56 -11.38
C ASP A 75 7.55 -10.32 -10.24
N VAL A 76 6.71 -9.29 -10.35
CA VAL A 76 5.75 -8.99 -9.29
C VAL A 76 4.78 -10.14 -9.01
N PRO A 77 4.20 -10.82 -10.02
CA PRO A 77 3.32 -11.95 -9.71
C PRO A 77 4.00 -13.05 -8.89
N ASP A 78 5.26 -13.34 -9.19
CA ASP A 78 6.00 -14.36 -8.46
C ASP A 78 6.28 -13.92 -7.02
N LEU A 79 6.60 -12.65 -6.82
CA LEU A 79 6.81 -12.11 -5.48
C LEU A 79 5.52 -12.15 -4.67
N LEU A 80 4.40 -11.79 -5.30
CA LEU A 80 3.10 -11.86 -4.62
C LEU A 80 2.81 -13.27 -4.16
N ARG A 81 3.07 -14.27 -5.01
CA ARG A 81 2.88 -15.67 -4.64
C ARG A 81 3.80 -16.07 -3.50
N SER A 82 5.04 -15.61 -3.51
CA SER A 82 5.98 -15.87 -2.42
C SER A 82 5.49 -15.29 -1.10
N ASP A 83 4.76 -14.19 -1.17
CA ASP A 83 4.24 -13.51 0.02
C ASP A 83 2.86 -14.02 0.44
N GLY A 84 2.38 -15.09 -0.19
CA GLY A 84 1.11 -15.72 0.18
C GLY A 84 -0.11 -15.19 -0.55
N VAL A 85 0.07 -14.32 -1.55
CA VAL A 85 -1.04 -13.84 -2.37
C VAL A 85 -1.28 -14.83 -3.50
N THR A 86 -2.51 -15.26 -3.65
CA THR A 86 -2.89 -16.15 -4.76
C THR A 86 -3.03 -15.29 -6.03
N VAL A 87 -2.26 -15.64 -7.06
CA VAL A 87 -2.28 -14.92 -8.32
C VAL A 87 -2.57 -15.92 -9.43
N SER A 88 -3.59 -15.63 -10.25
CA SER A 88 -3.99 -16.52 -11.34
C SER A 88 -2.91 -16.60 -12.42
N ALA A 89 -3.07 -17.57 -13.32
CA ALA A 89 -2.16 -17.71 -14.46
C ALA A 89 -2.14 -16.45 -15.35
N LYS A 90 -3.21 -15.67 -15.31
CA LYS A 90 -3.29 -14.42 -16.06
C LYS A 90 -2.75 -13.21 -15.29
N GLY A 91 -2.18 -13.44 -14.11
CA GLY A 91 -1.58 -12.36 -13.33
C GLY A 91 -2.56 -11.55 -12.50
N ARG A 92 -3.70 -12.11 -12.16
CA ARG A 92 -4.71 -11.43 -11.35
C ARG A 92 -4.71 -11.93 -9.92
N ALA A 93 -4.54 -11.02 -8.96
CA ALA A 93 -4.54 -11.36 -7.54
C ALA A 93 -5.97 -11.67 -7.05
N ASP A 94 -6.07 -12.57 -6.09
CA ASP A 94 -7.34 -13.01 -5.53
C ASP A 94 -8.01 -11.87 -4.78
N ARG A 95 -9.24 -11.56 -5.14
CA ARG A 95 -10.01 -10.47 -4.55
C ARG A 95 -10.27 -10.68 -3.06
N SER A 96 -10.35 -11.91 -2.62
CA SER A 96 -10.58 -12.19 -1.20
C SER A 96 -9.41 -11.77 -0.32
N GLN A 97 -8.23 -11.57 -0.91
CA GLN A 97 -7.04 -11.16 -0.20
C GLN A 97 -6.81 -9.65 -0.30
N ARG A 98 -7.71 -8.91 -0.94
CA ARG A 98 -7.59 -7.46 -1.04
C ARG A 98 -7.97 -6.80 0.28
N MET A 99 -7.12 -5.90 0.74
CA MET A 99 -7.45 -5.03 1.87
C MET A 99 -8.22 -3.83 1.34
N SER A 100 -9.49 -3.72 1.75
CA SER A 100 -10.34 -2.60 1.37
C SER A 100 -9.94 -1.35 2.16
N VAL A 101 -10.54 -0.21 1.82
CA VAL A 101 -10.29 1.02 2.56
C VAL A 101 -10.62 0.86 4.05
N TYR A 102 -11.61 0.06 4.41
CA TYR A 102 -11.93 -0.22 5.81
C TYR A 102 -10.80 -0.94 6.51
N ASP A 103 -10.28 -1.96 5.86
CA ASP A 103 -9.16 -2.73 6.41
C ASP A 103 -7.92 -1.84 6.56
N LEU A 104 -7.68 -0.97 5.59
CA LEU A 104 -6.56 -0.04 5.64
C LEU A 104 -6.71 0.96 6.77
N LYS A 105 -7.93 1.43 7.02
CA LYS A 105 -8.19 2.35 8.14
C LYS A 105 -7.89 1.68 9.47
N LEU A 106 -8.30 0.44 9.63
CA LEU A 106 -8.01 -0.31 10.85
C LEU A 106 -6.51 -0.50 11.04
N LEU A 107 -5.82 -0.86 9.98
CA LEU A 107 -4.36 -1.03 10.04
C LEU A 107 -3.68 0.29 10.39
N ALA A 108 -4.10 1.38 9.75
CA ALA A 108 -3.52 2.70 10.04
C ALA A 108 -3.72 3.09 11.50
N THR A 109 -4.90 2.79 12.05
CA THR A 109 -5.20 3.08 13.45
C THR A 109 -4.29 2.28 14.37
N GLU A 110 -4.10 1.00 14.07
CA GLU A 110 -3.19 0.16 14.86
C GLU A 110 -1.76 0.69 14.83
N LEU A 111 -1.31 1.13 13.67
CA LEU A 111 0.03 1.68 13.53
C LEU A 111 0.18 2.98 14.31
N ASP A 112 -0.85 3.82 14.29
CA ASP A 112 -0.82 5.07 15.03
C ASP A 112 -0.81 4.83 16.54
N GLU A 113 -1.50 3.81 17.01
CA GLU A 113 -1.51 3.45 18.43
C GLU A 113 -0.18 2.92 18.92
N ASP A 114 0.54 2.22 18.04
CA ASP A 114 1.84 1.62 18.39
C ASP A 114 2.95 2.65 18.43
N GLU A 115 2.75 3.82 17.88
CA GLU A 115 3.77 4.85 17.88
C GLU A 115 3.51 5.92 18.93
N PRO A 116 4.49 6.22 19.78
CA PRO A 116 4.35 7.36 20.69
C PRO A 116 4.30 8.64 19.85
N THR A 117 3.35 9.51 20.17
CA THR A 117 3.23 10.78 19.51
C THR A 117 3.85 11.85 20.38
N PRO A 118 4.29 12.99 19.80
CA PRO A 118 4.80 14.10 20.61
C PRO A 118 3.78 14.59 21.64
N ASP A 119 2.50 14.48 21.33
CA ASP A 119 1.44 14.91 22.24
C ASP A 119 1.39 14.06 23.49
N ASP A 120 1.69 12.77 23.38
CA ASP A 120 1.71 11.88 24.53
C ASP A 120 2.74 12.31 25.57
N GLU A 121 3.86 12.83 25.11
CA GLU A 121 4.91 13.30 26.01
C GLU A 121 4.50 14.56 26.73
N GLU A 122 3.76 15.42 26.09
CA GLU A 122 3.33 16.68 26.66
C GLU A 122 2.28 16.50 27.74
N ASP A 123 1.51 15.46 27.64
CA ASP A 123 0.43 15.18 28.59
C ASP A 123 0.94 14.82 29.97
N TRP A 124 2.21 14.65 30.12
CA TRP A 124 2.81 14.23 31.38
C TRP A 124 3.07 15.34 32.38
N LYS A 125 2.65 16.49 32.08
CA LYS A 125 2.90 17.63 32.97
C LYS A 125 2.01 17.63 34.17
#